data_1e49ac0cd068de51aea27e546dd513f1
#
_entry.id   1e49ac0cd068de51aea27e546dd513f1
#
_cell.length_a   1.000
_cell.length_b   1.000
_cell.length_c   1.000
_cell.angle_alpha   90.00
_cell.angle_beta   90.00
_cell.angle_gamma   90.00
#
_symmetry.space_group_name_H-M   'P 1'
#
loop_
_entity.id
_entity.type
_entity.pdbx_description
1 polymer ?
#
loop_
_entity_poly.entity_id
_entity_poly.type
_entity_poly.pdbx_seq_one_letter_code
_entity_poly.pdbx_strand_id
1 'polypeptide(L)'
;MPRIHLLPDHLVSQIAAGEVVERPASVVKELVENSLDAGATEVRVELEGGGKTRIAVSDDGSGMGREDALLAFDQHATSKIGSFEDLERVATLGFRGEALCSIAAVARVELTTAEQPGDGQRVSIEGGRIRVAEPFARPRGTTIEVRSLFFNVPARRKFLKARETELRRALEVVQGYALARADVRFTVAHEGRTLLDALATPGQESGARERIAQIFGAAFASALAEIPMEERPAGEPSGDSTGESIGGFIGNPQTARGHRQFVFVNRRLLRDRMVLGTFYRAVREEWRSEDFPALFLFLDLPPEEVDVNVHPQKAEVRFRDPGLLDRLSRTLRRGLERARGEEPAPLRSPSRQEPSVPFAWQGLGERGTPGIPGTITWGVGPSEIREGPPAGAPPVPFPAPPPLSPLPGAPGRLAAASYTPLSRSPVPLSGRREGARPFRLLGQYKGTLILLEGPDGLYLIDQHVAHERILYERLRRALHAERTAVQTLLTPPLLDLGPSERLRLLELEPRLAECGFGLAALSGNTLALTAVPAVLGLAEAEALLSRLASEAAEGDSGDLRGPILDALAASLACKAAVKMHHPLAPLEMEALVAELFAAEQPYACPHGRPIVLQMTDVDLERRFGRR
;
A
#
# COMPACT_ATOMS: atom_id res chain seq x y z
N MET A 1 -26.24 -47.57 16.69
CA MET A 1 -26.12 -47.00 15.34
C MET A 1 -24.73 -46.43 15.18
N PRO A 2 -24.03 -46.61 14.06
CA PRO A 2 -22.73 -46.04 13.84
C PRO A 2 -22.84 -44.51 13.86
N ARG A 3 -21.86 -43.84 14.53
CA ARG A 3 -21.78 -42.36 14.60
C ARG A 3 -21.20 -41.73 13.32
N ILE A 4 -20.54 -42.53 12.50
CA ILE A 4 -19.90 -42.12 11.26
C ILE A 4 -20.80 -42.50 10.10
N HIS A 5 -21.10 -41.58 9.19
CA HIS A 5 -21.88 -41.78 7.98
C HIS A 5 -21.28 -41.03 6.80
N LEU A 6 -21.55 -41.51 5.61
CA LEU A 6 -21.15 -40.82 4.38
C LEU A 6 -22.03 -39.58 4.17
N LEU A 7 -21.36 -38.45 3.85
CA LEU A 7 -22.08 -37.24 3.50
C LEU A 7 -22.61 -37.34 2.07
N PRO A 8 -23.77 -36.74 1.77
CA PRO A 8 -24.25 -36.61 0.39
C PRO A 8 -23.29 -35.79 -0.47
N ASP A 9 -23.11 -36.13 -1.74
CA ASP A 9 -22.16 -35.52 -2.67
C ASP A 9 -22.28 -33.99 -2.76
N HIS A 10 -23.53 -33.49 -2.75
CA HIS A 10 -23.75 -32.03 -2.78
C HIS A 10 -23.21 -31.33 -1.53
N LEU A 11 -23.22 -31.96 -0.38
CA LEU A 11 -22.70 -31.42 0.86
C LEU A 11 -21.16 -31.47 0.88
N VAL A 12 -20.59 -32.57 0.37
CA VAL A 12 -19.15 -32.72 0.18
C VAL A 12 -18.63 -31.59 -0.74
N SER A 13 -19.30 -31.39 -1.88
CA SER A 13 -18.93 -30.31 -2.84
C SER A 13 -19.04 -28.91 -2.23
N GLN A 14 -20.06 -28.63 -1.38
CA GLN A 14 -20.18 -27.36 -0.68
C GLN A 14 -19.10 -27.16 0.40
N ILE A 15 -18.65 -28.20 1.06
CA ILE A 15 -17.56 -28.15 2.04
C ILE A 15 -16.25 -27.89 1.31
N ALA A 16 -15.92 -28.67 0.28
CA ALA A 16 -14.73 -28.53 -0.53
C ALA A 16 -14.67 -27.15 -1.21
N ALA A 17 -15.80 -26.66 -1.75
CA ALA A 17 -15.90 -25.30 -2.29
C ALA A 17 -15.52 -24.24 -1.27
N GLY A 18 -15.57 -24.53 0.01
CA GLY A 18 -15.21 -23.62 1.06
C GLY A 18 -13.73 -23.39 1.27
N GLU A 19 -12.94 -24.32 0.86
CA GLU A 19 -11.49 -24.21 0.92
C GLU A 19 -10.94 -23.39 -0.26
N VAL A 20 -11.69 -23.37 -1.39
CA VAL A 20 -11.31 -22.67 -2.61
C VAL A 20 -11.97 -21.29 -2.70
N VAL A 21 -13.27 -21.20 -2.39
CA VAL A 21 -14.07 -19.98 -2.55
C VAL A 21 -14.50 -19.44 -1.19
N GLU A 22 -13.78 -18.45 -0.68
CA GLU A 22 -14.12 -17.77 0.58
C GLU A 22 -14.94 -16.49 0.36
N ARG A 23 -14.69 -15.78 -0.76
CA ARG A 23 -15.22 -14.45 -1.06
C ARG A 23 -15.23 -14.13 -2.56
N PRO A 24 -15.85 -13.00 -2.99
CA PRO A 24 -15.81 -12.55 -4.39
C PRO A 24 -14.40 -12.45 -4.98
N ALA A 25 -13.44 -11.91 -4.23
CA ALA A 25 -12.04 -11.80 -4.67
C ALA A 25 -11.40 -13.17 -5.00
N SER A 26 -11.78 -14.25 -4.29
CA SER A 26 -11.30 -15.60 -4.60
C SER A 26 -11.83 -16.09 -5.95
N VAL A 27 -13.10 -15.79 -6.26
CA VAL A 27 -13.70 -16.12 -7.56
C VAL A 27 -13.00 -15.36 -8.67
N VAL A 28 -12.82 -14.03 -8.51
CA VAL A 28 -12.11 -13.20 -9.49
C VAL A 28 -10.70 -13.71 -9.73
N LYS A 29 -9.98 -14.10 -8.67
CA LYS A 29 -8.64 -14.67 -8.75
C LYS A 29 -8.62 -15.90 -9.66
N GLU A 30 -9.41 -16.90 -9.35
CA GLU A 30 -9.42 -18.15 -10.11
C GLU A 30 -9.83 -17.97 -11.58
N LEU A 31 -10.82 -17.08 -11.84
CA LEU A 31 -11.25 -16.82 -13.22
C LEU A 31 -10.20 -16.05 -14.02
N VAL A 32 -9.54 -15.06 -13.42
CA VAL A 32 -8.43 -14.32 -14.07
C VAL A 32 -7.24 -15.24 -14.32
N GLU A 33 -6.87 -16.12 -13.37
CA GLU A 33 -5.82 -17.12 -13.58
C GLU A 33 -6.15 -18.03 -14.77
N ASN A 34 -7.39 -18.48 -14.89
CA ASN A 34 -7.82 -19.30 -16.02
C ASN A 34 -7.74 -18.55 -17.37
N SER A 35 -8.13 -17.27 -17.41
CA SER A 35 -8.00 -16.43 -18.59
C SER A 35 -6.55 -16.26 -19.02
N LEU A 36 -5.63 -16.03 -18.07
CA LEU A 36 -4.20 -15.91 -18.33
C LEU A 36 -3.57 -17.22 -18.80
N ASP A 37 -3.97 -18.36 -18.20
CA ASP A 37 -3.54 -19.70 -18.61
C ASP A 37 -4.07 -20.06 -20.01
N ALA A 38 -5.22 -19.51 -20.42
CA ALA A 38 -5.77 -19.64 -21.78
C ALA A 38 -5.06 -18.75 -22.81
N GLY A 39 -4.01 -18.02 -22.41
CA GLY A 39 -3.23 -17.13 -23.30
C GLY A 39 -3.99 -15.87 -23.71
N ALA A 40 -4.86 -15.35 -22.87
CA ALA A 40 -5.58 -14.10 -23.13
C ALA A 40 -4.63 -12.91 -23.27
N THR A 41 -4.94 -12.01 -24.22
CA THR A 41 -4.30 -10.71 -24.40
C THR A 41 -5.14 -9.57 -23.82
N GLU A 42 -6.44 -9.80 -23.58
CA GLU A 42 -7.35 -8.90 -22.90
C GLU A 42 -8.19 -9.66 -21.88
N VAL A 43 -8.25 -9.13 -20.65
CA VAL A 43 -9.08 -9.65 -19.56
C VAL A 43 -9.96 -8.51 -19.04
N ARG A 44 -11.27 -8.72 -19.07
CA ARG A 44 -12.27 -7.78 -18.57
C ARG A 44 -13.03 -8.35 -17.40
N VAL A 45 -13.08 -7.62 -16.30
CA VAL A 45 -13.79 -7.97 -15.07
C VAL A 45 -14.89 -6.97 -14.80
N GLU A 46 -16.13 -7.44 -14.69
CA GLU A 46 -17.28 -6.63 -14.33
C GLU A 46 -17.88 -7.12 -13.01
N LEU A 47 -18.14 -6.19 -12.11
CA LEU A 47 -18.64 -6.47 -10.76
C LEU A 47 -19.92 -5.68 -10.47
N GLU A 48 -20.87 -6.32 -9.80
CA GLU A 48 -22.05 -5.67 -9.22
C GLU A 48 -22.19 -6.04 -7.75
N GLY A 49 -22.62 -5.07 -6.92
CA GLY A 49 -22.74 -5.27 -5.49
C GLY A 49 -21.43 -5.67 -4.81
N GLY A 50 -20.27 -5.21 -5.33
CA GLY A 50 -18.95 -5.63 -4.87
C GLY A 50 -18.62 -7.10 -5.19
N GLY A 51 -19.23 -7.68 -6.23
CA GLY A 51 -19.09 -9.07 -6.60
C GLY A 51 -20.01 -10.05 -5.86
N LYS A 52 -20.85 -9.57 -4.95
CA LYS A 52 -21.84 -10.40 -4.25
C LYS A 52 -23.04 -10.75 -5.14
N THR A 53 -23.43 -9.82 -6.00
CA THR A 53 -24.58 -9.93 -6.90
C THR A 53 -24.16 -10.59 -8.20
N ARG A 54 -23.11 -10.01 -8.85
CA ARG A 54 -22.60 -10.49 -10.13
C ARG A 54 -21.09 -10.30 -10.21
N ILE A 55 -20.40 -11.30 -10.75
CA ILE A 55 -19.00 -11.26 -11.20
C ILE A 55 -19.02 -11.78 -12.64
N ALA A 56 -18.51 -11.03 -13.59
CA ALA A 56 -18.28 -11.51 -14.94
C ALA A 56 -16.81 -11.30 -15.30
N VAL A 57 -16.16 -12.34 -15.80
CA VAL A 57 -14.80 -12.29 -16.33
C VAL A 57 -14.85 -12.75 -17.78
N SER A 58 -14.38 -11.92 -18.67
CA SER A 58 -14.32 -12.15 -20.12
C SER A 58 -12.90 -12.07 -20.60
N ASP A 59 -12.52 -12.95 -21.51
CA ASP A 59 -11.21 -13.00 -22.15
C ASP A 59 -11.31 -13.33 -23.65
N ASP A 60 -10.23 -13.07 -24.37
CA ASP A 60 -9.99 -13.38 -25.77
C ASP A 60 -9.06 -14.60 -25.98
N GLY A 61 -8.90 -15.42 -24.94
CA GLY A 61 -8.00 -16.58 -24.93
C GLY A 61 -8.39 -17.70 -25.92
N SER A 62 -7.85 -18.89 -25.69
CA SER A 62 -8.08 -20.05 -26.58
C SER A 62 -9.54 -20.46 -26.71
N GLY A 63 -10.37 -20.20 -25.67
CA GLY A 63 -11.72 -20.73 -25.59
C GLY A 63 -11.75 -22.23 -25.31
N MET A 64 -12.93 -22.84 -25.41
CA MET A 64 -13.17 -24.26 -25.19
C MET A 64 -14.17 -24.79 -26.21
N GLY A 65 -13.94 -26.02 -26.68
CA GLY A 65 -14.91 -26.77 -27.45
C GLY A 65 -16.09 -27.24 -26.60
N ARG A 66 -17.08 -27.85 -27.25
CA ARG A 66 -18.32 -28.28 -26.57
C ARG A 66 -18.07 -29.29 -25.43
N GLU A 67 -17.19 -30.26 -25.66
CA GLU A 67 -16.92 -31.32 -24.68
C GLU A 67 -16.16 -30.74 -23.49
N ASP A 68 -15.14 -29.92 -23.73
CA ASP A 68 -14.33 -29.26 -22.71
C ASP A 68 -15.16 -28.28 -21.88
N ALA A 69 -16.11 -27.55 -22.49
CA ALA A 69 -17.01 -26.63 -21.79
C ALA A 69 -17.91 -27.35 -20.76
N LEU A 70 -18.26 -28.60 -20.99
CA LEU A 70 -19.02 -29.44 -20.05
C LEU A 70 -18.11 -30.04 -18.99
N LEU A 71 -16.95 -30.58 -19.40
CA LEU A 71 -15.98 -31.22 -18.50
C LEU A 71 -15.31 -30.21 -17.56
N ALA A 72 -15.21 -28.92 -17.94
CA ALA A 72 -14.59 -27.88 -17.12
C ALA A 72 -15.25 -27.71 -15.73
N PHE A 73 -16.46 -28.21 -15.54
CA PHE A 73 -17.18 -28.19 -14.25
C PHE A 73 -17.17 -29.52 -13.50
N ASP A 74 -16.52 -30.53 -14.03
CA ASP A 74 -16.33 -31.79 -13.33
C ASP A 74 -15.17 -31.70 -12.34
N GLN A 75 -15.27 -32.43 -11.23
CA GLN A 75 -14.19 -32.47 -10.23
C GLN A 75 -12.97 -33.17 -10.84
N HIS A 76 -11.78 -32.61 -10.57
CA HIS A 76 -10.49 -33.13 -11.05
C HIS A 76 -10.32 -33.11 -12.58
N ALA A 77 -11.18 -32.38 -13.30
CA ALA A 77 -11.00 -32.14 -14.73
C ALA A 77 -10.05 -30.94 -14.94
N THR A 78 -8.94 -31.17 -15.60
CA THR A 78 -7.94 -30.14 -15.90
C THR A 78 -7.23 -30.42 -17.23
N SER A 79 -6.96 -29.37 -17.99
CA SER A 79 -6.12 -29.41 -19.19
C SER A 79 -4.63 -29.09 -18.91
N LYS A 80 -4.27 -28.84 -17.64
CA LYS A 80 -2.99 -28.19 -17.27
C LYS A 80 -1.94 -29.17 -16.76
N ILE A 81 -2.33 -30.35 -16.28
CA ILE A 81 -1.47 -31.44 -15.82
C ILE A 81 -2.01 -32.77 -16.33
N GLY A 82 -1.16 -33.64 -16.80
CA GLY A 82 -1.52 -34.99 -17.25
C GLY A 82 -0.71 -36.07 -16.54
N SER A 83 0.38 -35.72 -15.86
CA SER A 83 1.28 -36.65 -15.18
C SER A 83 1.73 -36.12 -13.81
N PHE A 84 2.37 -36.97 -13.02
CA PHE A 84 2.96 -36.58 -11.73
C PHE A 84 4.16 -35.65 -11.93
N GLU A 85 4.92 -35.83 -13.01
CA GLU A 85 6.06 -34.99 -13.37
C GLU A 85 5.61 -33.55 -13.67
N ASP A 86 4.43 -33.36 -14.28
CA ASP A 86 3.85 -32.04 -14.53
C ASP A 86 3.55 -31.29 -13.21
N LEU A 87 3.22 -32.03 -12.15
CA LEU A 87 2.95 -31.46 -10.84
C LEU A 87 4.22 -30.89 -10.18
N GLU A 88 5.39 -31.42 -10.49
CA GLU A 88 6.68 -30.90 -10.01
C GLU A 88 7.16 -29.68 -10.80
N ARG A 89 6.66 -29.47 -12.02
CA ARG A 89 7.06 -28.40 -12.94
C ARG A 89 5.91 -27.47 -13.32
N VAL A 90 5.03 -27.16 -12.35
CA VAL A 90 3.83 -26.35 -12.62
C VAL A 90 4.18 -24.97 -13.16
N ALA A 91 4.06 -24.80 -14.47
CA ALA A 91 4.24 -23.53 -15.17
C ALA A 91 2.94 -22.69 -15.22
N THR A 92 1.76 -23.33 -15.08
CA THR A 92 0.45 -22.66 -15.10
C THR A 92 0.06 -22.07 -13.75
N LEU A 93 -0.76 -21.02 -13.75
CA LEU A 93 -1.25 -20.38 -12.52
C LEU A 93 -2.21 -21.28 -11.75
N GLY A 94 -3.08 -22.05 -12.43
CA GLY A 94 -3.97 -23.07 -11.88
C GLY A 94 -3.56 -24.48 -12.28
N PHE A 95 -3.86 -25.51 -11.49
CA PHE A 95 -3.58 -26.92 -11.86
C PHE A 95 -4.53 -27.97 -11.25
N ARG A 96 -5.30 -27.62 -10.20
CA ARG A 96 -6.07 -28.62 -9.40
C ARG A 96 -7.35 -29.11 -10.06
N GLY A 97 -7.88 -28.42 -11.09
CA GLY A 97 -9.16 -28.79 -11.72
C GLY A 97 -10.39 -28.68 -10.78
N GLU A 98 -10.33 -27.86 -9.74
CA GLU A 98 -11.37 -27.77 -8.71
C GLU A 98 -12.05 -26.41 -8.61
N ALA A 99 -11.50 -25.37 -9.28
CA ALA A 99 -11.96 -24.00 -9.13
C ALA A 99 -13.37 -23.79 -9.69
N LEU A 100 -13.61 -24.17 -10.94
CA LEU A 100 -14.91 -23.96 -11.61
C LEU A 100 -16.02 -24.79 -10.99
N CYS A 101 -15.77 -26.07 -10.67
CA CYS A 101 -16.76 -26.92 -9.99
C CYS A 101 -17.09 -26.38 -8.59
N SER A 102 -16.10 -25.88 -7.85
CA SER A 102 -16.29 -25.25 -6.54
C SER A 102 -17.13 -23.99 -6.61
N ILE A 103 -16.85 -23.09 -7.58
CA ILE A 103 -17.65 -21.87 -7.82
C ILE A 103 -19.09 -22.26 -8.18
N ALA A 104 -19.26 -23.21 -9.10
CA ALA A 104 -20.58 -23.67 -9.56
C ALA A 104 -21.42 -24.31 -8.44
N ALA A 105 -20.78 -25.01 -7.49
CA ALA A 105 -21.45 -25.63 -6.35
C ALA A 105 -22.13 -24.61 -5.41
N VAL A 106 -21.61 -23.37 -5.34
CA VAL A 106 -22.08 -22.33 -4.40
C VAL A 106 -22.68 -21.08 -5.06
N ALA A 107 -22.81 -21.10 -6.40
CA ALA A 107 -23.31 -19.95 -7.17
C ALA A 107 -24.19 -20.41 -8.34
N ARG A 108 -24.75 -19.44 -9.05
CA ARG A 108 -25.32 -19.60 -10.39
C ARG A 108 -24.28 -19.13 -11.39
N VAL A 109 -23.88 -20.04 -12.28
CA VAL A 109 -22.80 -19.78 -13.24
C VAL A 109 -23.33 -19.91 -14.66
N GLU A 110 -22.98 -18.94 -15.50
CA GLU A 110 -23.14 -19.02 -16.94
C GLU A 110 -21.78 -18.94 -17.60
N LEU A 111 -21.43 -19.96 -18.36
CA LEU A 111 -20.25 -20.01 -19.21
C LEU A 111 -20.68 -19.79 -20.65
N THR A 112 -20.02 -18.88 -21.36
CA THR A 112 -20.07 -18.82 -22.83
C THR A 112 -18.65 -18.86 -23.35
N THR A 113 -18.36 -19.77 -24.28
CA THR A 113 -16.99 -19.98 -24.77
C THR A 113 -16.99 -20.40 -26.25
N ALA A 114 -15.93 -20.08 -26.97
CA ALA A 114 -15.71 -20.50 -28.36
C ALA A 114 -14.21 -20.58 -28.67
N GLU A 115 -13.79 -21.67 -29.33
CA GLU A 115 -12.45 -21.80 -29.90
C GLU A 115 -12.32 -21.06 -31.23
N GLN A 116 -13.40 -21.07 -32.01
CA GLN A 116 -13.50 -20.36 -33.29
C GLN A 116 -14.70 -19.41 -33.29
N PRO A 117 -14.60 -18.25 -33.94
CA PRO A 117 -15.71 -17.30 -34.02
C PRO A 117 -16.96 -17.95 -34.63
N GLY A 118 -18.08 -17.83 -33.95
CA GLY A 118 -19.38 -18.34 -34.40
C GLY A 118 -19.73 -19.77 -33.95
N ASP A 119 -18.74 -20.57 -33.54
CA ASP A 119 -18.94 -21.95 -33.06
C ASP A 119 -18.72 -22.04 -31.53
N GLY A 120 -19.59 -21.42 -30.79
CA GLY A 120 -19.50 -21.37 -29.33
C GLY A 120 -20.57 -22.17 -28.64
N GLN A 121 -20.38 -22.30 -27.34
CA GLN A 121 -21.27 -22.99 -26.42
C GLN A 121 -21.68 -22.09 -25.27
N ARG A 122 -22.92 -22.28 -24.80
CA ARG A 122 -23.44 -21.67 -23.57
C ARG A 122 -23.82 -22.79 -22.61
N VAL A 123 -23.28 -22.74 -21.40
CA VAL A 123 -23.57 -23.67 -20.34
C VAL A 123 -24.04 -22.91 -19.11
N SER A 124 -25.24 -23.24 -18.59
CA SER A 124 -25.79 -22.67 -17.38
C SER A 124 -25.85 -23.71 -16.27
N ILE A 125 -25.35 -23.35 -15.09
CA ILE A 125 -25.18 -24.23 -13.94
C ILE A 125 -25.75 -23.54 -12.70
N GLU A 126 -26.49 -24.31 -11.89
CA GLU A 126 -27.03 -23.82 -10.63
C GLU A 126 -26.77 -24.83 -9.52
N GLY A 127 -25.97 -24.42 -8.50
CA GLY A 127 -25.66 -25.28 -7.37
C GLY A 127 -24.98 -26.61 -7.76
N GLY A 128 -24.06 -26.57 -8.74
CA GLY A 128 -23.33 -27.73 -9.25
C GLY A 128 -24.10 -28.60 -10.25
N ARG A 129 -25.29 -28.17 -10.71
CA ARG A 129 -26.10 -28.93 -11.68
C ARG A 129 -26.25 -28.17 -12.98
N ILE A 130 -25.87 -28.77 -14.09
CA ILE A 130 -26.10 -28.22 -15.44
C ILE A 130 -27.60 -28.10 -15.68
N ARG A 131 -28.05 -26.91 -16.08
CA ARG A 131 -29.44 -26.58 -16.42
C ARG A 131 -29.65 -26.50 -17.92
N VAL A 132 -28.71 -25.85 -18.60
CA VAL A 132 -28.77 -25.62 -20.05
C VAL A 132 -27.38 -25.86 -20.63
N ALA A 133 -27.32 -26.50 -21.79
CA ALA A 133 -26.12 -26.59 -22.61
C ALA A 133 -26.56 -26.48 -24.08
N GLU A 134 -26.25 -25.38 -24.74
CA GLU A 134 -26.73 -25.06 -26.08
C GLU A 134 -25.66 -24.38 -26.92
N PRO A 135 -25.70 -24.49 -28.25
CA PRO A 135 -24.84 -23.71 -29.14
C PRO A 135 -25.11 -22.21 -28.98
N PHE A 136 -24.04 -21.42 -28.98
CA PHE A 136 -24.11 -19.98 -28.79
C PHE A 136 -23.05 -19.27 -29.65
N ALA A 137 -23.47 -18.47 -30.60
CA ALA A 137 -22.54 -17.74 -31.47
C ALA A 137 -21.85 -16.60 -30.70
N ARG A 138 -20.51 -16.62 -30.66
CA ARG A 138 -19.70 -15.58 -30.05
C ARG A 138 -18.32 -15.47 -30.73
N PRO A 139 -17.56 -14.38 -30.51
CA PRO A 139 -16.12 -14.33 -30.84
C PRO A 139 -15.34 -15.38 -30.05
N ARG A 140 -14.12 -15.68 -30.50
CA ARG A 140 -13.17 -16.52 -29.76
C ARG A 140 -12.95 -16.02 -28.33
N GLY A 141 -12.73 -16.92 -27.38
CA GLY A 141 -12.44 -16.64 -25.97
C GLY A 141 -13.53 -17.18 -25.04
N THR A 142 -13.49 -16.75 -23.78
CA THR A 142 -14.42 -17.22 -22.73
C THR A 142 -15.03 -16.07 -21.96
N THR A 143 -16.29 -16.23 -21.54
CA THR A 143 -16.93 -15.37 -20.53
C THR A 143 -17.57 -16.25 -19.50
N ILE A 144 -17.22 -16.05 -18.24
CA ILE A 144 -17.83 -16.71 -17.10
C ILE A 144 -18.52 -15.67 -16.24
N GLU A 145 -19.82 -15.84 -16.08
CA GLU A 145 -20.64 -14.99 -15.24
C GLU A 145 -21.10 -15.79 -14.00
N VAL A 146 -20.80 -15.27 -12.82
CA VAL A 146 -21.15 -15.83 -11.52
C VAL A 146 -22.14 -14.92 -10.84
N ARG A 147 -23.35 -15.42 -10.58
CA ARG A 147 -24.43 -14.68 -9.91
C ARG A 147 -24.78 -15.28 -8.57
N SER A 148 -25.23 -14.44 -7.64
CA SER A 148 -25.78 -14.84 -6.34
C SER A 148 -24.83 -15.75 -5.55
N LEU A 149 -23.57 -15.37 -5.42
CA LEU A 149 -22.56 -16.12 -4.67
C LEU A 149 -23.08 -16.49 -3.27
N PHE A 150 -22.91 -17.76 -2.88
CA PHE A 150 -23.40 -18.37 -1.62
C PHE A 150 -24.92 -18.36 -1.45
N PHE A 151 -25.70 -18.41 -2.55
CA PHE A 151 -27.16 -18.43 -2.46
C PHE A 151 -27.68 -19.64 -1.67
N ASN A 152 -26.98 -20.77 -1.75
CA ASN A 152 -27.30 -22.06 -1.10
C ASN A 152 -26.46 -22.34 0.17
N VAL A 153 -25.61 -21.36 0.61
CA VAL A 153 -24.77 -21.46 1.82
C VAL A 153 -24.96 -20.19 2.68
N PRO A 154 -26.13 -20.05 3.37
CA PRO A 154 -26.49 -18.82 4.09
C PRO A 154 -25.47 -18.41 5.16
N ALA A 155 -24.82 -19.37 5.82
CA ALA A 155 -23.80 -19.10 6.82
C ALA A 155 -22.64 -18.30 6.22
N ARG A 156 -22.10 -18.71 5.06
CA ARG A 156 -21.00 -18.02 4.37
C ARG A 156 -21.41 -16.64 3.84
N ARG A 157 -22.65 -16.55 3.33
CA ARG A 157 -23.17 -15.26 2.85
C ARG A 157 -23.18 -14.20 3.95
N LYS A 158 -23.41 -14.58 5.22
CA LYS A 158 -23.36 -13.67 6.37
C LYS A 158 -21.95 -13.17 6.72
N PHE A 159 -20.90 -13.90 6.35
CA PHE A 159 -19.50 -13.52 6.59
C PHE A 159 -18.94 -12.57 5.53
N LEU A 160 -19.65 -12.33 4.42
CA LEU A 160 -19.23 -11.35 3.43
C LEU A 160 -19.28 -9.94 4.03
N LYS A 161 -18.18 -9.21 3.85
CA LYS A 161 -18.03 -7.82 4.33
C LYS A 161 -18.91 -6.83 3.56
N ALA A 162 -18.81 -5.54 3.84
CA ALA A 162 -19.49 -4.49 3.08
C ALA A 162 -19.15 -4.58 1.58
N ARG A 163 -20.04 -4.04 0.73
CA ARG A 163 -19.91 -4.08 -0.73
C ARG A 163 -18.59 -3.46 -1.20
N GLU A 164 -18.25 -2.34 -0.62
CA GLU A 164 -17.06 -1.56 -0.93
C GLU A 164 -15.78 -2.35 -0.59
N THR A 165 -15.77 -3.00 0.56
CA THR A 165 -14.64 -3.83 1.02
C THR A 165 -14.41 -5.05 0.10
N GLU A 166 -15.47 -5.73 -0.32
CA GLU A 166 -15.35 -6.87 -1.25
C GLU A 166 -14.91 -6.40 -2.64
N LEU A 167 -15.43 -5.25 -3.12
CA LEU A 167 -15.02 -4.62 -4.36
C LEU A 167 -13.51 -4.29 -4.35
N ARG A 168 -13.04 -3.64 -3.30
CA ARG A 168 -11.63 -3.27 -3.16
C ARG A 168 -10.72 -4.50 -3.19
N ARG A 169 -11.08 -5.57 -2.47
CA ARG A 169 -10.31 -6.83 -2.48
C ARG A 169 -10.27 -7.48 -3.86
N ALA A 170 -11.38 -7.48 -4.58
CA ALA A 170 -11.43 -7.98 -5.96
C ALA A 170 -10.55 -7.13 -6.89
N LEU A 171 -10.58 -5.82 -6.72
CA LEU A 171 -9.75 -4.89 -7.50
C LEU A 171 -8.26 -5.06 -7.19
N GLU A 172 -7.87 -5.26 -5.92
CA GLU A 172 -6.48 -5.55 -5.50
C GLU A 172 -5.93 -6.81 -6.18
N VAL A 173 -6.77 -7.85 -6.31
CA VAL A 173 -6.40 -9.09 -7.03
C VAL A 173 -6.10 -8.77 -8.50
N VAL A 174 -7.00 -8.07 -9.20
CA VAL A 174 -6.78 -7.75 -10.62
C VAL A 174 -5.59 -6.82 -10.80
N GLN A 175 -5.38 -5.82 -9.91
CA GLN A 175 -4.19 -4.98 -9.92
C GLN A 175 -2.89 -5.79 -9.80
N GLY A 176 -2.88 -6.80 -8.93
CA GLY A 176 -1.73 -7.70 -8.78
C GLY A 176 -1.39 -8.42 -10.10
N TYR A 177 -2.39 -8.99 -10.79
CA TYR A 177 -2.17 -9.62 -12.09
C TYR A 177 -1.81 -8.62 -13.19
N ALA A 178 -2.42 -7.44 -13.20
CA ALA A 178 -2.08 -6.39 -14.13
C ALA A 178 -0.60 -5.94 -14.00
N LEU A 179 -0.06 -5.89 -12.79
CA LEU A 179 1.36 -5.61 -12.53
C LEU A 179 2.27 -6.77 -12.97
N ALA A 180 1.83 -8.02 -12.75
CA ALA A 180 2.60 -9.21 -13.13
C ALA A 180 2.63 -9.44 -14.65
N ARG A 181 1.61 -8.99 -15.39
CA ARG A 181 1.37 -9.24 -16.81
C ARG A 181 1.15 -7.92 -17.54
N ALA A 182 2.23 -7.16 -17.69
CA ALA A 182 2.21 -5.89 -18.43
C ALA A 182 1.84 -6.08 -19.92
N ASP A 183 2.04 -7.27 -20.45
CA ASP A 183 1.72 -7.69 -21.81
C ASP A 183 0.21 -7.90 -22.07
N VAL A 184 -0.62 -7.98 -21.03
CA VAL A 184 -2.07 -8.20 -21.11
C VAL A 184 -2.83 -6.92 -20.74
N ARG A 185 -3.89 -6.60 -21.47
CA ARG A 185 -4.82 -5.53 -21.10
C ARG A 185 -5.76 -5.99 -20.01
N PHE A 186 -5.92 -5.18 -18.95
CA PHE A 186 -6.90 -5.43 -17.89
C PHE A 186 -7.88 -4.29 -17.76
N THR A 187 -9.17 -4.62 -17.79
CA THR A 187 -10.24 -3.65 -17.52
C THR A 187 -11.09 -4.13 -16.35
N VAL A 188 -11.33 -3.27 -15.36
CA VAL A 188 -12.26 -3.55 -14.26
C VAL A 188 -13.34 -2.50 -14.25
N ALA A 189 -14.59 -2.94 -14.27
CA ALA A 189 -15.76 -2.08 -14.15
C ALA A 189 -16.65 -2.51 -12.96
N HIS A 190 -17.24 -1.54 -12.28
CA HIS A 190 -18.23 -1.76 -11.24
C HIS A 190 -19.46 -0.91 -11.49
N GLU A 191 -20.61 -1.56 -11.58
CA GLU A 191 -21.90 -0.90 -11.89
C GLU A 191 -21.82 0.04 -13.11
N GLY A 192 -21.13 -0.41 -14.18
CA GLY A 192 -20.93 0.32 -15.42
C GLY A 192 -19.86 1.42 -15.40
N ARG A 193 -19.22 1.66 -14.25
CA ARG A 193 -18.10 2.62 -14.15
C ARG A 193 -16.77 1.88 -14.22
N THR A 194 -15.88 2.32 -15.08
CA THR A 194 -14.50 1.79 -15.15
C THR A 194 -13.71 2.26 -13.94
N LEU A 195 -13.10 1.31 -13.23
CA LEU A 195 -12.23 1.55 -12.08
C LEU A 195 -10.75 1.36 -12.43
N LEU A 196 -10.46 0.47 -13.38
CA LEU A 196 -9.12 0.20 -13.89
C LEU A 196 -9.22 -0.02 -15.39
N ASP A 197 -8.37 0.63 -16.16
CA ASP A 197 -8.11 0.35 -17.57
C ASP A 197 -6.59 0.40 -17.78
N ALA A 198 -5.96 -0.76 -17.75
CA ALA A 198 -4.52 -0.93 -17.86
C ALA A 198 -4.22 -1.54 -19.24
N LEU A 199 -3.73 -0.71 -20.15
CA LEU A 199 -3.43 -1.09 -21.54
C LEU A 199 -2.20 -2.02 -21.58
N ALA A 200 -2.18 -2.97 -22.50
CA ALA A 200 -1.02 -3.80 -22.73
C ALA A 200 0.20 -2.94 -23.13
N THR A 201 1.33 -3.18 -22.50
CA THR A 201 2.59 -2.49 -22.75
C THR A 201 3.62 -3.52 -23.21
N PRO A 202 4.10 -3.43 -24.46
CA PRO A 202 5.11 -4.36 -24.97
C PRO A 202 6.48 -4.05 -24.39
N GLY A 203 7.25 -5.10 -24.07
CA GLY A 203 8.62 -5.00 -23.54
C GLY A 203 8.71 -5.27 -22.03
N GLN A 204 9.76 -5.97 -21.58
CA GLN A 204 9.84 -6.44 -20.19
C GLN A 204 10.07 -5.31 -19.18
N GLU A 205 11.09 -4.47 -19.35
CA GLU A 205 11.46 -3.45 -18.37
C GLU A 205 10.69 -2.13 -18.54
N SER A 206 10.63 -1.59 -19.75
CA SER A 206 9.86 -0.37 -20.02
C SER A 206 8.37 -0.60 -19.81
N GLY A 207 7.84 -1.78 -20.12
CA GLY A 207 6.46 -2.17 -19.94
C GLY A 207 6.03 -2.22 -18.46
N ALA A 208 6.88 -2.72 -17.57
CA ALA A 208 6.57 -2.79 -16.13
C ALA A 208 6.48 -1.39 -15.50
N ARG A 209 7.40 -0.47 -15.81
CA ARG A 209 7.34 0.92 -15.33
C ARG A 209 6.12 1.66 -15.87
N GLU A 210 5.79 1.48 -17.14
CA GLU A 210 4.60 2.07 -17.74
C GLU A 210 3.31 1.52 -17.11
N ARG A 211 3.26 0.21 -16.84
CA ARG A 211 2.16 -0.42 -16.11
C ARG A 211 2.00 0.14 -14.70
N ILE A 212 3.10 0.36 -13.97
CA ILE A 212 3.06 1.03 -12.66
C ILE A 212 2.50 2.44 -12.81
N ALA A 213 2.90 3.18 -13.86
CA ALA A 213 2.38 4.52 -14.14
C ALA A 213 0.87 4.53 -14.46
N GLN A 214 0.37 3.55 -15.20
CA GLN A 214 -1.06 3.41 -15.48
C GLN A 214 -1.89 3.16 -14.21
N ILE A 215 -1.34 2.43 -13.25
CA ILE A 215 -2.07 2.05 -12.02
C ILE A 215 -1.92 3.10 -10.92
N PHE A 216 -0.70 3.62 -10.70
CA PHE A 216 -0.38 4.48 -9.56
C PHE A 216 -0.04 5.93 -9.93
N GLY A 217 -0.09 6.25 -11.21
CA GLY A 217 0.24 7.59 -11.70
C GLY A 217 1.68 7.74 -12.18
N ALA A 218 1.88 8.61 -13.18
CA ALA A 218 3.18 8.82 -13.81
C ALA A 218 4.22 9.44 -12.85
N ALA A 219 3.79 10.36 -11.98
CA ALA A 219 4.67 10.98 -10.98
C ALA A 219 5.22 9.96 -9.98
N PHE A 220 4.37 9.02 -9.52
CA PHE A 220 4.81 7.93 -8.65
C PHE A 220 5.81 7.00 -9.36
N ALA A 221 5.50 6.57 -10.58
CA ALA A 221 6.37 5.67 -11.33
C ALA A 221 7.74 6.30 -11.66
N SER A 222 7.79 7.63 -11.92
CA SER A 222 9.03 8.36 -12.16
C SER A 222 9.90 8.52 -10.91
N ALA A 223 9.31 8.48 -9.72
CA ALA A 223 10.00 8.55 -8.44
C ALA A 223 10.61 7.19 -7.99
N LEU A 224 10.40 6.11 -8.76
CA LEU A 224 10.97 4.81 -8.50
C LEU A 224 12.35 4.67 -9.15
N ALA A 225 13.35 4.28 -8.37
CA ALA A 225 14.64 3.84 -8.88
C ALA A 225 14.56 2.39 -9.36
N GLU A 226 15.32 2.06 -10.38
CA GLU A 226 15.40 0.71 -10.91
C GLU A 226 16.34 -0.16 -10.07
N ILE A 227 15.87 -1.34 -9.70
CA ILE A 227 16.69 -2.40 -9.14
C ILE A 227 17.37 -3.08 -10.32
N PRO A 228 18.72 -3.02 -10.43
CA PRO A 228 19.41 -3.58 -11.60
C PRO A 228 19.12 -5.07 -11.71
N MET A 229 18.78 -5.51 -12.93
CA MET A 229 18.53 -6.93 -13.18
C MET A 229 19.82 -7.71 -12.99
N GLU A 230 19.79 -8.70 -12.11
CA GLU A 230 20.87 -9.67 -11.91
C GLU A 230 20.43 -10.96 -12.60
N GLU A 231 21.12 -11.30 -13.69
CA GLU A 231 20.88 -12.52 -14.47
C GLU A 231 21.91 -13.58 -14.10
N ARG A 232 21.47 -14.79 -13.87
CA ARG A 232 22.32 -15.96 -13.77
C ARG A 232 22.03 -16.83 -14.99
N PRO A 233 22.99 -16.97 -15.94
CA PRO A 233 22.79 -17.83 -17.08
C PRO A 233 22.58 -19.28 -16.61
N ALA A 234 21.73 -20.01 -17.33
CA ALA A 234 21.57 -21.43 -17.13
C ALA A 234 22.92 -22.14 -17.24
N GLY A 235 23.27 -22.96 -16.25
CA GLY A 235 24.52 -23.76 -16.26
C GLY A 235 24.51 -24.71 -17.44
N GLU A 236 25.70 -24.90 -18.12
CA GLU A 236 25.87 -25.84 -19.22
C GLU A 236 25.51 -27.29 -18.86
N PRO A 237 25.27 -28.15 -19.83
CA PRO A 237 24.33 -28.15 -20.93
C PRO A 237 23.26 -29.25 -20.77
N SER A 238 22.15 -28.96 -20.21
CA SER A 238 20.96 -29.78 -20.37
C SER A 238 19.81 -28.84 -20.74
N GLY A 239 19.59 -28.70 -22.05
CA GLY A 239 18.66 -27.78 -22.67
C GLY A 239 17.31 -27.77 -21.99
N ASP A 240 16.88 -26.62 -21.53
CA ASP A 240 15.57 -26.13 -21.10
C ASP A 240 15.53 -25.39 -19.75
N SER A 241 16.66 -25.13 -19.10
CA SER A 241 16.63 -24.28 -17.90
C SER A 241 16.58 -22.81 -18.30
N THR A 242 15.44 -22.17 -18.10
CA THR A 242 15.31 -20.71 -18.08
C THR A 242 16.29 -20.14 -17.06
N GLY A 243 17.08 -19.13 -17.45
CA GLY A 243 18.00 -18.45 -16.54
C GLY A 243 17.24 -17.80 -15.38
N GLU A 244 17.93 -17.62 -14.24
CA GLU A 244 17.41 -16.84 -13.11
C GLU A 244 17.53 -15.34 -13.41
N SER A 245 16.48 -14.56 -13.13
CA SER A 245 16.56 -13.10 -13.13
C SER A 245 15.89 -12.49 -11.88
N ILE A 246 16.55 -11.50 -11.27
CA ILE A 246 16.05 -10.74 -10.13
C ILE A 246 16.18 -9.26 -10.47
N GLY A 247 15.07 -8.52 -10.48
CA GLY A 247 15.06 -7.10 -10.79
C GLY A 247 13.76 -6.42 -10.38
N GLY A 248 13.61 -5.14 -10.71
CA GLY A 248 12.38 -4.42 -10.43
C GLY A 248 12.55 -2.94 -10.13
N PHE A 249 11.71 -2.41 -9.23
CA PHE A 249 11.69 -0.99 -8.90
C PHE A 249 11.54 -0.78 -7.40
N ILE A 250 12.23 0.23 -6.88
CA ILE A 250 12.21 0.59 -5.47
C ILE A 250 12.02 2.11 -5.32
N GLY A 251 11.18 2.52 -4.37
CA GLY A 251 10.94 3.92 -4.09
C GLY A 251 12.03 4.56 -3.25
N ASN A 252 12.18 5.87 -3.36
CA ASN A 252 12.93 6.64 -2.38
C ASN A 252 12.05 6.84 -1.13
N PRO A 253 12.57 6.73 0.12
CA PRO A 253 11.78 6.93 1.34
C PRO A 253 11.13 8.29 1.44
N GLN A 254 11.64 9.29 0.76
CA GLN A 254 11.11 10.65 0.80
C GLN A 254 9.97 10.88 -0.21
N THR A 255 9.99 10.20 -1.36
CA THR A 255 9.10 10.46 -2.49
C THR A 255 8.13 9.35 -2.81
N ALA A 256 8.46 8.10 -2.51
CA ALA A 256 7.64 6.93 -2.81
C ALA A 256 7.49 6.04 -1.56
N ARG A 257 6.79 6.55 -0.55
CA ARG A 257 6.48 5.85 0.70
C ARG A 257 5.22 5.02 0.58
N GLY A 258 5.05 4.07 1.47
CA GLY A 258 3.80 3.35 1.70
C GLY A 258 3.94 1.83 1.60
N HIS A 259 2.86 1.12 1.96
CA HIS A 259 2.80 -0.35 1.96
C HIS A 259 2.61 -0.95 0.55
N ARG A 260 3.11 -0.28 -0.50
CA ARG A 260 3.07 -0.75 -1.90
C ARG A 260 4.23 -1.70 -2.16
N GLN A 261 4.17 -2.88 -1.54
CA GLN A 261 5.18 -3.91 -1.71
C GLN A 261 4.59 -5.08 -2.48
N PHE A 262 5.02 -5.23 -3.71
CA PHE A 262 4.61 -6.27 -4.62
C PHE A 262 5.82 -7.14 -4.95
N VAL A 263 5.72 -8.43 -4.65
CA VAL A 263 6.74 -9.43 -4.96
C VAL A 263 6.13 -10.44 -5.94
N PHE A 264 6.76 -10.59 -7.08
CA PHE A 264 6.34 -11.53 -8.10
C PHE A 264 7.41 -12.60 -8.26
N VAL A 265 7.01 -13.87 -8.23
CA VAL A 265 7.87 -15.01 -8.57
C VAL A 265 7.21 -15.75 -9.71
N ASN A 266 7.91 -15.87 -10.83
CA ASN A 266 7.38 -16.48 -12.06
C ASN A 266 6.00 -15.92 -12.42
N ARG A 267 5.87 -14.57 -12.40
CA ARG A 267 4.63 -13.80 -12.68
C ARG A 267 3.47 -14.04 -11.70
N ARG A 268 3.73 -14.67 -10.53
CA ARG A 268 2.75 -14.84 -9.45
C ARG A 268 2.99 -13.83 -8.34
N LEU A 269 1.95 -13.12 -7.93
CA LEU A 269 2.01 -12.24 -6.76
C LEU A 269 2.09 -13.08 -5.49
N LEU A 270 3.14 -12.87 -4.70
CA LEU A 270 3.40 -13.56 -3.45
C LEU A 270 3.49 -12.57 -2.28
N ARG A 271 3.13 -13.05 -1.10
CA ARG A 271 3.35 -12.36 0.19
C ARG A 271 4.31 -13.19 1.05
N ASP A 272 5.48 -13.49 0.49
CA ASP A 272 6.46 -14.32 1.17
C ASP A 272 7.18 -13.55 2.28
N ARG A 273 7.19 -14.12 3.49
CA ARG A 273 7.79 -13.49 4.69
C ARG A 273 9.31 -13.43 4.64
N MET A 274 9.96 -14.38 3.97
CA MET A 274 11.41 -14.41 3.87
C MET A 274 11.92 -13.35 2.90
N VAL A 275 11.27 -13.21 1.75
CA VAL A 275 11.59 -12.18 0.75
C VAL A 275 11.35 -10.78 1.32
N LEU A 276 10.18 -10.54 1.92
CA LEU A 276 9.87 -9.25 2.55
C LEU A 276 10.76 -8.98 3.76
N GLY A 277 11.09 -10.01 4.55
CA GLY A 277 12.03 -9.90 5.68
C GLY A 277 13.43 -9.49 5.24
N THR A 278 13.91 -10.01 4.11
CA THR A 278 15.19 -9.62 3.50
C THR A 278 15.16 -8.16 3.04
N PHE A 279 14.07 -7.73 2.39
CA PHE A 279 13.85 -6.33 2.02
C PHE A 279 13.84 -5.40 3.23
N TYR A 280 13.05 -5.70 4.27
CA TYR A 280 12.99 -4.87 5.47
C TYR A 280 14.34 -4.77 6.19
N ARG A 281 15.11 -5.84 6.20
CA ARG A 281 16.47 -5.83 6.75
C ARG A 281 17.39 -4.92 5.95
N ALA A 282 17.42 -5.05 4.63
CA ALA A 282 18.23 -4.22 3.76
C ALA A 282 17.90 -2.72 3.92
N VAL A 283 16.60 -2.36 3.98
CA VAL A 283 16.17 -0.98 4.19
C VAL A 283 16.63 -0.42 5.54
N ARG A 284 16.51 -1.21 6.63
CA ARG A 284 16.94 -0.78 7.97
C ARG A 284 18.45 -0.56 8.04
N GLU A 285 19.23 -1.43 7.41
CA GLU A 285 20.69 -1.33 7.38
C GLU A 285 21.15 -0.10 6.58
N GLU A 286 20.57 0.13 5.39
CA GLU A 286 20.98 1.20 4.49
C GLU A 286 20.42 2.58 4.87
N TRP A 287 19.16 2.67 5.26
CA TRP A 287 18.48 3.95 5.46
C TRP A 287 18.18 4.29 6.90
N ARG A 288 18.37 3.35 7.83
CA ARG A 288 18.04 3.53 9.26
C ARG A 288 16.65 4.12 9.48
N SER A 289 15.74 3.88 8.53
CA SER A 289 14.36 4.35 8.53
C SER A 289 13.43 3.21 8.93
N GLU A 290 12.32 3.56 9.55
CA GLU A 290 11.21 2.64 9.80
C GLU A 290 10.11 2.77 8.76
N ASP A 291 10.15 3.83 7.95
CA ASP A 291 9.31 3.96 6.79
C ASP A 291 9.88 3.14 5.64
N PHE A 292 9.17 2.12 5.22
CA PHE A 292 9.59 1.29 4.11
C PHE A 292 9.15 1.91 2.78
N PRO A 293 10.03 1.92 1.78
CA PRO A 293 9.69 2.41 0.45
C PRO A 293 8.74 1.46 -0.28
N ALA A 294 8.14 1.95 -1.36
CA ALA A 294 7.45 1.10 -2.31
C ALA A 294 8.43 0.12 -2.97
N LEU A 295 7.98 -1.10 -3.22
CA LEU A 295 8.76 -2.17 -3.85
C LEU A 295 7.93 -2.89 -4.90
N PHE A 296 8.48 -3.03 -6.10
CA PHE A 296 7.97 -3.88 -7.17
C PHE A 296 9.11 -4.81 -7.58
N LEU A 297 9.09 -6.03 -7.06
CA LEU A 297 10.17 -7.00 -7.21
C LEU A 297 9.70 -8.14 -8.10
N PHE A 298 10.47 -8.43 -9.15
CA PHE A 298 10.22 -9.50 -10.10
C PHE A 298 11.37 -10.51 -10.00
N LEU A 299 11.00 -11.77 -9.73
CA LEU A 299 11.91 -12.92 -9.69
C LEU A 299 11.43 -13.91 -10.72
N ASP A 300 12.20 -14.12 -11.77
CA ASP A 300 12.00 -15.22 -12.70
C ASP A 300 13.02 -16.30 -12.35
N LEU A 301 12.55 -17.44 -11.87
CA LEU A 301 13.35 -18.54 -11.33
C LEU A 301 13.02 -19.82 -12.08
N PRO A 302 13.98 -20.75 -12.23
CA PRO A 302 13.69 -22.08 -12.76
C PRO A 302 12.55 -22.74 -11.96
N PRO A 303 11.55 -23.33 -12.64
CA PRO A 303 10.40 -23.94 -11.95
C PRO A 303 10.79 -24.99 -10.90
N GLU A 304 11.88 -25.72 -11.14
CA GLU A 304 12.44 -26.73 -10.22
C GLU A 304 13.03 -26.14 -8.93
N GLU A 305 13.36 -24.84 -8.90
CA GLU A 305 13.90 -24.15 -7.72
C GLU A 305 12.80 -23.55 -6.82
N VAL A 306 11.54 -23.58 -7.27
CA VAL A 306 10.42 -22.97 -6.54
C VAL A 306 9.33 -24.00 -6.27
N ASP A 307 9.15 -24.38 -5.02
CA ASP A 307 8.00 -25.20 -4.60
C ASP A 307 6.82 -24.29 -4.28
N VAL A 308 5.81 -24.30 -5.14
CA VAL A 308 4.58 -23.50 -5.01
C VAL A 308 3.46 -24.24 -4.28
N ASN A 309 3.63 -25.52 -3.95
CA ASN A 309 2.59 -26.34 -3.33
C ASN A 309 2.68 -26.35 -1.78
N VAL A 310 2.99 -25.22 -1.18
CA VAL A 310 3.18 -25.09 0.28
C VAL A 310 1.88 -24.74 1.00
N HIS A 311 1.00 -23.93 0.39
CA HIS A 311 -0.24 -23.44 1.01
C HIS A 311 -1.43 -23.53 0.03
N PRO A 312 -2.65 -23.87 0.48
CA PRO A 312 -3.85 -23.98 -0.38
C PRO A 312 -4.09 -22.71 -1.24
N GLN A 313 -3.85 -21.54 -0.67
CA GLN A 313 -4.00 -20.24 -1.37
C GLN A 313 -2.79 -19.84 -2.21
N LYS A 314 -1.72 -20.65 -2.26
CA LYS A 314 -0.48 -20.39 -3.01
C LYS A 314 0.16 -19.02 -2.69
N ALA A 315 -0.04 -18.51 -1.49
CA ALA A 315 0.48 -17.21 -1.05
C ALA A 315 1.94 -17.26 -0.59
N GLU A 316 2.46 -18.43 -0.25
CA GLU A 316 3.82 -18.68 0.19
C GLU A 316 4.47 -19.73 -0.71
N VAL A 317 5.77 -19.61 -0.93
CA VAL A 317 6.58 -20.56 -1.69
C VAL A 317 7.79 -21.00 -0.87
N ARG A 318 8.37 -22.14 -1.24
CA ARG A 318 9.67 -22.55 -0.72
C ARG A 318 10.71 -22.50 -1.82
N PHE A 319 11.78 -21.79 -1.56
CA PHE A 319 12.94 -21.74 -2.44
C PHE A 319 13.88 -22.88 -2.09
N ARG A 320 14.32 -23.64 -3.11
CA ARG A 320 15.25 -24.74 -2.93
C ARG A 320 16.70 -24.27 -2.90
N ASP A 321 17.02 -23.16 -3.57
CA ASP A 321 18.37 -22.58 -3.53
C ASP A 321 18.58 -21.75 -2.25
N PRO A 322 19.49 -22.17 -1.34
CA PRO A 322 19.80 -21.43 -0.12
C PRO A 322 20.52 -20.09 -0.41
N GLY A 323 21.14 -19.92 -1.57
CA GLY A 323 21.86 -18.70 -1.96
C GLY A 323 20.96 -17.59 -2.51
N LEU A 324 19.70 -17.88 -2.82
CA LEU A 324 18.76 -16.91 -3.40
C LEU A 324 18.58 -15.66 -2.53
N LEU A 325 18.40 -15.83 -1.22
CA LEU A 325 18.17 -14.71 -0.31
C LEU A 325 19.41 -13.80 -0.17
N ASP A 326 20.62 -14.34 -0.31
CA ASP A 326 21.85 -13.55 -0.30
C ASP A 326 22.00 -12.74 -1.60
N ARG A 327 21.65 -13.34 -2.75
CA ARG A 327 21.60 -12.61 -4.04
C ARG A 327 20.54 -11.51 -3.99
N LEU A 328 19.34 -11.84 -3.56
CA LEU A 328 18.26 -10.88 -3.36
C LEU A 328 18.70 -9.71 -2.46
N SER A 329 19.35 -9.99 -1.34
CA SER A 329 19.86 -8.95 -0.42
C SER A 329 20.84 -8.01 -1.12
N ARG A 330 21.79 -8.54 -1.92
CA ARG A 330 22.75 -7.74 -2.70
C ARG A 330 22.07 -6.88 -3.75
N THR A 331 21.14 -7.48 -4.50
CA THR A 331 20.39 -6.79 -5.55
C THR A 331 19.52 -5.66 -4.97
N LEU A 332 18.84 -5.90 -3.85
CA LEU A 332 18.08 -4.88 -3.13
C LEU A 332 18.97 -3.73 -2.63
N ARG A 333 20.15 -4.02 -2.07
CA ARG A 333 21.09 -2.97 -1.62
C ARG A 333 21.54 -2.08 -2.77
N ARG A 334 21.88 -2.66 -3.94
CA ARG A 334 22.21 -1.87 -5.15
C ARG A 334 21.04 -0.97 -5.59
N GLY A 335 19.80 -1.47 -5.52
CA GLY A 335 18.61 -0.67 -5.79
C GLY A 335 18.44 0.47 -4.80
N LEU A 336 18.66 0.22 -3.49
CA LEU A 336 18.59 1.24 -2.44
C LEU A 336 19.68 2.32 -2.58
N GLU A 337 20.90 1.94 -2.98
CA GLU A 337 22.00 2.86 -3.28
C GLU A 337 21.63 3.78 -4.45
N ARG A 338 21.06 3.23 -5.53
CA ARG A 338 20.59 4.03 -6.67
C ARG A 338 19.46 4.98 -6.27
N ALA A 339 18.48 4.51 -5.49
CA ALA A 339 17.39 5.34 -5.01
C ALA A 339 17.86 6.50 -4.11
N ARG A 340 19.01 6.38 -3.46
CA ARG A 340 19.63 7.44 -2.67
C ARG A 340 20.34 8.49 -3.52
N GLY A 341 20.96 8.08 -4.63
CA GLY A 341 21.75 8.96 -5.53
C GLY A 341 20.93 9.68 -6.59
N GLU A 342 19.75 9.22 -6.90
CA GLU A 342 18.83 9.88 -7.82
C GLU A 342 18.12 11.03 -7.08
N GLU A 343 18.63 12.27 -7.24
CA GLU A 343 17.79 13.45 -7.01
C GLU A 343 16.53 13.30 -7.88
N PRO A 344 15.32 13.53 -7.33
CA PRO A 344 14.12 13.49 -8.14
C PRO A 344 14.31 14.44 -9.31
N ALA A 345 14.30 13.92 -10.54
CA ALA A 345 14.36 14.77 -11.72
C ALA A 345 13.27 15.84 -11.55
N PRO A 346 13.62 17.14 -11.68
CA PRO A 346 12.63 18.18 -11.50
C PRO A 346 11.45 17.85 -12.42
N LEU A 347 10.26 17.84 -11.85
CA LEU A 347 9.01 17.60 -12.58
C LEU A 347 9.03 18.54 -13.79
N ARG A 348 9.37 18.02 -14.95
CA ARG A 348 9.15 18.74 -16.20
C ARG A 348 7.64 18.85 -16.27
N SER A 349 7.14 20.02 -15.94
CA SER A 349 5.79 20.43 -16.31
C SER A 349 5.61 20.01 -17.77
N PRO A 350 4.53 19.29 -18.12
CA PRO A 350 4.29 18.95 -19.51
C PRO A 350 4.40 20.28 -20.26
N SER A 351 5.38 20.39 -21.14
CA SER A 351 5.52 21.53 -22.02
C SER A 351 4.17 21.63 -22.73
N ARG A 352 3.43 22.67 -22.39
CA ARG A 352 2.27 23.08 -23.14
C ARG A 352 2.75 23.23 -24.58
N GLN A 353 2.66 22.20 -25.38
CA GLN A 353 2.66 22.36 -26.81
C GLN A 353 1.38 23.14 -27.11
N GLU A 354 1.55 24.43 -27.21
CA GLU A 354 0.54 25.25 -27.87
C GLU A 354 0.35 24.68 -29.27
N PRO A 355 -0.86 24.29 -29.65
CA PRO A 355 -1.10 23.91 -31.03
C PRO A 355 -0.84 25.17 -31.87
N SER A 356 0.25 25.15 -32.64
CA SER A 356 0.51 26.12 -33.68
C SER A 356 -0.56 25.96 -34.77
N VAL A 357 -1.67 26.67 -34.63
CA VAL A 357 -2.64 26.85 -35.70
C VAL A 357 -2.16 28.09 -36.47
N PRO A 358 -1.80 27.99 -37.75
CA PRO A 358 -1.54 29.16 -38.56
C PRO A 358 -2.88 29.77 -38.92
N PHE A 359 -3.33 30.75 -38.15
CA PHE A 359 -4.47 31.55 -38.49
C PHE A 359 -4.00 32.76 -39.31
N ALA A 360 -4.02 32.61 -40.63
CA ALA A 360 -3.84 33.72 -41.57
C ALA A 360 -5.10 34.56 -41.59
N TRP A 361 -5.03 35.76 -41.04
CA TRP A 361 -6.01 36.80 -41.29
C TRP A 361 -5.53 37.68 -42.45
N GLN A 362 -6.15 37.55 -43.62
CA GLN A 362 -6.11 38.56 -44.65
C GLN A 362 -7.31 39.52 -44.46
N GLY A 363 -6.96 40.75 -44.36
CA GLY A 363 -7.64 42.00 -44.30
C GLY A 363 -9.11 42.18 -44.65
N LEU A 364 -9.70 43.14 -43.95
CA LEU A 364 -10.67 44.07 -44.50
C LEU A 364 -10.78 45.31 -43.57
N GLY A 365 -10.37 46.46 -44.11
CA GLY A 365 -11.11 47.72 -44.16
C GLY A 365 -11.30 48.54 -42.88
N GLU A 366 -10.59 49.64 -42.87
CA GLU A 366 -10.82 50.83 -42.04
C GLU A 366 -12.27 51.26 -41.94
N ARG A 367 -12.74 51.61 -40.72
CA ARG A 367 -13.56 52.83 -40.45
C ARG A 367 -13.74 53.10 -38.96
N GLY A 368 -13.24 54.29 -38.53
CA GLY A 368 -13.97 55.22 -37.66
C GLY A 368 -14.05 54.96 -36.16
N THR A 369 -13.24 55.70 -35.41
CA THR A 369 -13.35 56.03 -33.98
C THR A 369 -14.72 56.60 -33.56
N PRO A 370 -15.15 56.61 -32.25
CA PRO A 370 -14.49 57.48 -31.25
C PRO A 370 -14.34 56.92 -29.80
N GLY A 371 -13.36 57.45 -29.14
CA GLY A 371 -12.79 57.49 -27.84
C GLY A 371 -13.57 57.14 -26.57
N ILE A 372 -12.80 56.47 -25.65
CA ILE A 372 -13.01 56.51 -24.22
C ILE A 372 -11.66 56.66 -23.58
N PRO A 373 -11.47 57.56 -22.59
CA PRO A 373 -10.17 57.85 -21.98
C PRO A 373 -9.86 56.99 -20.75
N GLY A 374 -8.60 56.62 -20.56
CA GLY A 374 -8.10 56.16 -19.28
C GLY A 374 -7.40 54.82 -19.26
N THR A 375 -6.29 54.68 -19.99
CA THR A 375 -5.38 53.53 -19.78
C THR A 375 -4.04 54.06 -19.31
N ILE A 376 -3.65 53.66 -18.08
CA ILE A 376 -2.31 53.90 -17.53
C ILE A 376 -1.37 52.87 -18.15
N THR A 377 -0.48 53.33 -19.04
CA THR A 377 0.59 52.51 -19.61
C THR A 377 1.82 52.58 -18.70
N TRP A 378 2.26 51.43 -18.22
CA TRP A 378 3.61 51.28 -17.65
C TRP A 378 4.57 50.96 -18.79
N GLY A 379 5.36 51.91 -19.16
CA GLY A 379 6.47 51.74 -20.09
C GLY A 379 7.66 51.11 -19.36
N VAL A 380 8.14 49.98 -19.90
CA VAL A 380 9.44 49.41 -19.54
C VAL A 380 10.41 49.75 -20.66
N GLY A 381 11.27 50.74 -20.41
CA GLY A 381 12.42 51.04 -21.25
C GLY A 381 13.63 50.15 -20.85
N PRO A 382 14.57 49.89 -21.77
CA PRO A 382 15.73 49.04 -21.48
C PRO A 382 16.71 49.79 -20.57
N SER A 383 16.99 49.22 -19.39
CA SER A 383 17.96 49.72 -18.43
C SER A 383 19.31 49.05 -18.67
N GLU A 384 20.31 49.87 -18.85
CA GLU A 384 21.74 49.59 -18.94
C GLU A 384 22.25 48.80 -17.72
N ILE A 385 23.13 47.86 -17.98
CA ILE A 385 23.91 47.12 -17.00
C ILE A 385 24.88 48.13 -16.34
N ARG A 386 24.69 48.41 -15.05
CA ARG A 386 25.68 49.10 -14.20
C ARG A 386 26.43 48.09 -13.35
N GLU A 387 27.75 48.17 -13.44
CA GLU A 387 28.71 47.43 -12.63
C GLU A 387 28.49 47.65 -11.13
N GLY A 388 28.66 46.55 -10.35
CA GLY A 388 28.50 46.55 -8.91
C GLY A 388 29.59 47.33 -8.17
N PRO A 389 29.35 47.83 -6.97
CA PRO A 389 30.31 48.58 -6.17
C PRO A 389 31.45 47.71 -5.61
N PRO A 390 32.62 48.27 -5.32
CA PRO A 390 33.81 47.54 -4.89
C PRO A 390 33.64 46.93 -3.50
N ALA A 391 34.24 45.76 -3.30
CA ALA A 391 34.32 45.07 -2.02
C ALA A 391 34.99 45.92 -0.93
N GLY A 392 34.29 46.19 0.17
CA GLY A 392 34.92 46.80 1.34
C GLY A 392 34.06 47.68 2.25
N ALA A 393 32.73 47.64 2.18
CA ALA A 393 31.90 48.39 3.14
C ALA A 393 31.30 47.45 4.20
N PRO A 394 31.25 47.82 5.51
CA PRO A 394 30.64 47.00 6.55
C PRO A 394 29.12 46.94 6.40
N PRO A 395 28.46 45.84 6.80
CA PRO A 395 27.02 45.68 6.64
C PRO A 395 26.26 46.68 7.51
N VAL A 396 25.33 47.40 6.89
CA VAL A 396 24.39 48.29 7.59
C VAL A 396 23.32 47.39 8.26
N PRO A 397 23.04 47.54 9.56
CA PRO A 397 22.01 46.73 10.21
C PRO A 397 20.61 47.14 9.71
N PHE A 398 19.85 46.18 9.22
CA PHE A 398 18.44 46.35 8.93
C PHE A 398 17.66 46.62 10.24
N PRO A 399 16.71 47.56 10.28
CA PRO A 399 15.86 47.77 11.43
C PRO A 399 14.97 46.51 11.62
N ALA A 400 14.92 46.01 12.85
CA ALA A 400 14.06 44.91 13.24
C ALA A 400 12.58 45.26 12.97
N PRO A 401 11.77 44.33 12.41
CA PRO A 401 10.35 44.58 12.28
C PRO A 401 9.71 44.73 13.67
N PRO A 402 8.67 45.57 13.80
CA PRO A 402 8.00 45.75 15.07
C PRO A 402 7.35 44.41 15.53
N PRO A 403 7.26 44.15 16.85
CA PRO A 403 6.64 42.94 17.36
C PRO A 403 5.15 42.90 16.98
N LEU A 404 4.77 41.87 16.26
CA LEU A 404 3.37 41.59 15.97
C LEU A 404 2.67 41.22 17.27
N SER A 405 1.67 42.00 17.66
CA SER A 405 0.78 41.68 18.77
C SER A 405 0.05 40.37 18.49
N PRO A 406 -0.05 39.44 19.44
CA PRO A 406 -0.73 38.17 19.22
C PRO A 406 -2.22 38.42 19.01
N LEU A 407 -2.78 37.88 17.92
CA LEU A 407 -4.21 37.77 17.69
C LEU A 407 -4.83 36.87 18.79
N PRO A 408 -5.91 37.28 19.45
CA PRO A 408 -6.57 36.46 20.45
C PRO A 408 -7.22 35.24 19.77
N GLY A 409 -6.78 34.03 20.14
CA GLY A 409 -7.42 32.79 19.74
C GLY A 409 -6.65 31.86 18.80
N ALA A 410 -5.39 32.13 18.45
CA ALA A 410 -4.58 31.15 17.74
C ALA A 410 -4.01 30.12 18.75
N PRO A 411 -4.21 28.79 18.54
CA PRO A 411 -3.49 27.80 19.31
C PRO A 411 -1.99 27.99 19.06
N GLY A 412 -1.23 28.21 20.14
CA GLY A 412 0.21 28.49 20.06
C GLY A 412 0.92 27.44 19.21
N ARG A 413 1.74 27.92 18.27
CA ARG A 413 2.70 27.06 17.53
C ARG A 413 3.46 26.26 18.57
N LEU A 414 3.37 24.93 18.48
CA LEU A 414 4.23 24.03 19.25
C LEU A 414 5.67 24.40 18.92
N ALA A 415 6.32 25.12 19.84
CA ALA A 415 7.71 25.51 19.69
C ALA A 415 8.55 24.23 19.64
N ALA A 416 9.35 24.12 18.58
CA ALA A 416 10.27 23.02 18.45
C ALA A 416 11.29 23.07 19.58
N ALA A 417 11.41 21.97 20.34
CA ALA A 417 12.61 21.46 20.94
C ALA A 417 13.08 22.03 22.29
N SER A 418 12.18 22.28 23.24
CA SER A 418 12.57 22.20 24.65
C SER A 418 11.47 21.46 25.41
N TYR A 419 11.85 20.47 26.21
CA TYR A 419 10.92 19.79 27.11
C TYR A 419 10.42 20.83 28.14
N THR A 420 9.13 21.09 28.16
CA THR A 420 8.51 21.93 29.18
C THR A 420 7.72 21.02 30.12
N PRO A 421 8.15 20.84 31.38
CA PRO A 421 7.41 20.02 32.34
C PRO A 421 5.99 20.54 32.54
N LEU A 422 5.02 19.66 32.59
CA LEU A 422 3.60 20.00 32.79
C LEU A 422 3.28 20.36 34.23
N SER A 423 4.04 19.84 35.17
CA SER A 423 3.86 20.07 36.61
C SER A 423 4.96 20.99 37.14
N ARG A 424 4.56 22.07 37.80
CA ARG A 424 5.48 22.95 38.54
C ARG A 424 5.89 22.37 39.91
N SER A 425 5.35 21.23 40.30
CA SER A 425 5.71 20.53 41.52
C SER A 425 6.48 19.26 41.18
N PRO A 426 7.62 18.98 41.80
CA PRO A 426 8.32 17.71 41.61
C PRO A 426 7.41 16.58 42.08
N VAL A 427 6.95 15.77 41.15
CA VAL A 427 6.27 14.52 41.45
C VAL A 427 7.35 13.55 41.94
N PRO A 428 7.22 12.98 43.15
CA PRO A 428 8.18 11.98 43.62
C PRO A 428 8.19 10.79 42.63
N LEU A 429 9.36 10.33 42.23
CA LEU A 429 9.56 9.13 41.38
C LEU A 429 9.11 7.80 42.05
N SER A 430 8.23 7.89 43.04
CA SER A 430 7.69 6.74 43.77
C SER A 430 6.47 6.17 43.07
N GLY A 431 6.67 5.18 42.18
CA GLY A 431 5.62 4.23 41.83
C GLY A 431 5.09 3.58 43.11
N ARG A 432 3.77 3.69 43.37
CA ARG A 432 3.09 3.17 44.58
C ARG A 432 3.21 1.63 44.66
N ARG A 433 4.30 1.17 45.24
CA ARG A 433 4.28 -0.02 46.10
C ARG A 433 4.86 0.42 47.44
N GLU A 434 4.03 0.38 48.48
CA GLU A 434 4.50 0.59 49.86
C GLU A 434 5.71 -0.31 50.10
N GLY A 435 6.90 0.30 50.38
CA GLY A 435 8.14 -0.40 50.64
C GLY A 435 9.14 -0.50 49.51
N ALA A 436 8.85 -0.08 48.28
CA ALA A 436 9.81 -0.09 47.17
C ALA A 436 10.78 1.10 47.25
N ARG A 437 12.10 0.83 47.04
CA ARG A 437 13.10 1.90 46.91
C ARG A 437 12.75 2.81 45.73
N PRO A 438 12.78 4.15 45.89
CA PRO A 438 12.49 5.08 44.80
C PRO A 438 13.58 4.95 43.72
N PHE A 439 13.19 5.21 42.48
CA PHE A 439 14.14 5.37 41.38
C PHE A 439 15.07 6.54 41.66
N ARG A 440 16.36 6.35 41.44
CA ARG A 440 17.40 7.38 41.56
C ARG A 440 17.94 7.73 40.17
N LEU A 441 17.88 8.98 39.77
CA LEU A 441 18.49 9.44 38.54
C LEU A 441 20.01 9.37 38.65
N LEU A 442 20.64 8.64 37.72
CA LEU A 442 22.10 8.54 37.62
C LEU A 442 22.66 9.55 36.61
N GLY A 443 21.90 9.90 35.59
CA GLY A 443 22.31 10.88 34.57
C GLY A 443 21.86 10.50 33.17
N GLN A 444 22.43 11.19 32.19
CA GLN A 444 22.15 11.02 30.78
C GLN A 444 23.36 10.46 30.02
N TYR A 445 23.16 9.46 29.17
CA TYR A 445 24.21 8.90 28.32
C TYR A 445 24.05 9.40 26.88
N LYS A 446 25.10 10.08 26.37
CA LYS A 446 25.19 10.61 24.99
C LYS A 446 24.00 11.50 24.55
N GLY A 447 23.30 12.14 25.48
CA GLY A 447 22.13 12.95 25.16
C GLY A 447 20.94 12.14 24.62
N THR A 448 20.91 10.83 24.82
CA THR A 448 19.87 9.94 24.26
C THR A 448 19.20 9.06 25.30
N LEU A 449 19.95 8.50 26.24
CA LEU A 449 19.42 7.57 27.24
C LEU A 449 19.47 8.20 28.62
N ILE A 450 18.39 8.09 29.38
CA ILE A 450 18.31 8.43 30.80
C ILE A 450 18.60 7.14 31.58
N LEU A 451 19.53 7.22 32.53
CA LEU A 451 19.98 6.13 33.38
C LEU A 451 19.38 6.30 34.77
N LEU A 452 18.71 5.25 35.26
CA LEU A 452 18.13 5.23 36.60
C LEU A 452 18.59 3.98 37.34
N GLU A 453 18.86 4.12 38.63
CA GLU A 453 18.94 3.02 39.58
C GLU A 453 17.54 2.78 40.14
N GLY A 454 17.04 1.58 40.03
CA GLY A 454 15.73 1.17 40.53
C GLY A 454 15.83 0.03 41.54
N PRO A 455 14.70 -0.45 42.06
CA PRO A 455 14.65 -1.46 43.11
C PRO A 455 15.28 -2.80 42.68
N ASP A 456 15.24 -3.13 41.41
CA ASP A 456 15.62 -4.44 40.86
C ASP A 456 16.78 -4.35 39.85
N GLY A 457 17.52 -3.22 39.80
CA GLY A 457 18.64 -3.04 38.88
C GLY A 457 18.72 -1.70 38.17
N LEU A 458 19.43 -1.69 37.05
CA LEU A 458 19.66 -0.52 36.20
C LEU A 458 18.58 -0.41 35.11
N TYR A 459 18.04 0.78 34.94
CA TYR A 459 17.05 1.10 33.90
C TYR A 459 17.64 2.10 32.93
N LEU A 460 17.51 1.80 31.63
CA LEU A 460 17.89 2.68 30.54
C LEU A 460 16.62 3.09 29.81
N ILE A 461 16.36 4.39 29.72
CA ILE A 461 15.16 4.94 29.10
C ILE A 461 15.58 5.77 27.89
N ASP A 462 15.02 5.46 26.70
CA ASP A 462 15.19 6.30 25.53
C ASP A 462 14.35 7.57 25.70
N GLN A 463 15.01 8.73 25.84
CA GLN A 463 14.35 10.01 26.09
C GLN A 463 13.43 10.45 24.95
N HIS A 464 13.83 10.16 23.70
CA HIS A 464 13.03 10.53 22.52
C HIS A 464 11.73 9.72 22.48
N VAL A 465 11.88 8.39 22.59
CA VAL A 465 10.74 7.47 22.54
C VAL A 465 9.83 7.64 23.77
N ALA A 466 10.38 7.95 24.95
CA ALA A 466 9.62 8.29 26.14
C ALA A 466 8.75 9.54 25.95
N HIS A 467 9.34 10.62 25.40
CA HIS A 467 8.62 11.85 25.15
C HIS A 467 7.55 11.68 24.05
N GLU A 468 7.86 10.91 23.00
CA GLU A 468 6.88 10.52 21.96
C GLU A 468 5.67 9.83 22.59
N ARG A 469 5.87 8.87 23.50
CA ARG A 469 4.78 8.17 24.19
C ARG A 469 3.91 9.10 25.03
N ILE A 470 4.50 9.97 25.80
CA ILE A 470 3.78 10.94 26.64
C ILE A 470 2.93 11.88 25.77
N LEU A 471 3.52 12.42 24.69
CA LEU A 471 2.82 13.29 23.76
C LEU A 471 1.70 12.57 23.03
N TYR A 472 1.92 11.32 22.62
CA TYR A 472 0.91 10.50 21.98
C TYR A 472 -0.34 10.34 22.86
N GLU A 473 -0.17 9.93 24.11
CA GLU A 473 -1.32 9.73 25.00
C GLU A 473 -2.05 11.03 25.32
N ARG A 474 -1.33 12.14 25.37
CA ARG A 474 -1.92 13.46 25.56
C ARG A 474 -2.74 13.90 24.35
N LEU A 475 -2.16 13.81 23.16
CA LEU A 475 -2.81 14.17 21.91
C LEU A 475 -4.00 13.27 21.64
N ARG A 476 -3.87 11.97 21.87
CA ARG A 476 -4.96 11.01 21.76
C ARG A 476 -6.14 11.41 22.63
N ARG A 477 -5.92 11.73 23.91
CA ARG A 477 -6.98 12.19 24.82
C ARG A 477 -7.63 13.49 24.34
N ALA A 478 -6.84 14.46 23.89
CA ALA A 478 -7.35 15.74 23.37
C ALA A 478 -8.18 15.55 22.10
N LEU A 479 -7.70 14.77 21.14
CA LEU A 479 -8.40 14.50 19.87
C LEU A 479 -9.71 13.71 20.06
N HIS A 480 -9.79 12.85 21.09
CA HIS A 480 -11.02 12.15 21.42
C HIS A 480 -12.04 13.02 22.19
N ALA A 481 -11.59 14.05 22.90
CA ALA A 481 -12.44 14.89 23.75
C ALA A 481 -13.10 16.06 23.01
N GLU A 482 -12.47 16.60 21.96
CA GLU A 482 -12.90 17.83 21.28
C GLU A 482 -13.10 17.62 19.78
N ARG A 483 -13.97 18.46 19.15
CA ARG A 483 -14.05 18.54 17.68
C ARG A 483 -12.76 19.16 17.17
N THR A 484 -12.09 18.45 16.25
CA THR A 484 -10.85 18.90 15.63
C THR A 484 -11.09 20.19 14.83
N ALA A 485 -10.36 21.27 15.12
CA ALA A 485 -10.38 22.48 14.31
C ALA A 485 -9.89 22.15 12.88
N VAL A 486 -10.59 22.69 11.88
CA VAL A 486 -10.37 22.37 10.45
C VAL A 486 -9.79 23.57 9.73
N GLN A 487 -8.76 23.35 8.94
CA GLN A 487 -8.19 24.30 8.00
C GLN A 487 -8.59 23.95 6.57
N THR A 488 -9.38 24.81 5.93
CA THR A 488 -9.70 24.68 4.51
C THR A 488 -8.53 25.15 3.66
N LEU A 489 -8.20 24.40 2.62
CA LEU A 489 -7.08 24.69 1.73
C LEU A 489 -7.54 25.52 0.53
N LEU A 490 -6.89 26.66 0.30
CA LEU A 490 -7.16 27.52 -0.86
C LEU A 490 -6.75 26.84 -2.17
N THR A 491 -5.67 26.09 -2.15
CA THR A 491 -5.19 25.29 -3.28
C THR A 491 -5.15 23.83 -2.85
N PRO A 492 -6.19 23.04 -3.13
CA PRO A 492 -6.23 21.64 -2.77
C PRO A 492 -5.15 20.84 -3.51
N PRO A 493 -4.22 20.17 -2.82
CA PRO A 493 -3.32 19.24 -3.48
C PRO A 493 -4.07 18.05 -4.04
N LEU A 494 -3.52 17.49 -5.11
CA LEU A 494 -4.06 16.31 -5.78
C LEU A 494 -3.32 15.06 -5.29
N LEU A 495 -4.09 14.09 -4.83
CA LEU A 495 -3.58 12.79 -4.42
C LEU A 495 -3.75 11.82 -5.60
N ASP A 496 -2.65 11.45 -6.23
CA ASP A 496 -2.62 10.41 -7.26
C ASP A 496 -2.54 9.04 -6.58
N LEU A 497 -3.60 8.27 -6.71
CA LEU A 497 -3.82 7.03 -5.97
C LEU A 497 -4.00 5.86 -6.93
N GLY A 498 -3.66 4.66 -6.47
CA GLY A 498 -4.13 3.45 -7.14
C GLY A 498 -5.66 3.32 -7.00
N PRO A 499 -6.32 2.61 -7.94
CA PRO A 499 -7.78 2.46 -7.89
C PRO A 499 -8.30 1.89 -6.57
N SER A 500 -7.62 0.91 -5.96
CA SER A 500 -7.98 0.34 -4.66
C SER A 500 -7.75 1.31 -3.51
N GLU A 501 -6.67 2.10 -3.56
CA GLU A 501 -6.35 3.13 -2.57
C GLU A 501 -7.39 4.24 -2.56
N ARG A 502 -7.80 4.68 -3.76
CA ARG A 502 -8.89 5.65 -3.92
C ARG A 502 -10.20 5.15 -3.31
N LEU A 503 -10.60 3.92 -3.60
CA LEU A 503 -11.78 3.32 -3.00
C LEU A 503 -11.67 3.27 -1.48
N ARG A 504 -10.49 2.95 -0.95
CA ARG A 504 -10.24 2.90 0.49
C ARG A 504 -10.45 4.26 1.15
N LEU A 505 -9.90 5.34 0.59
CA LEU A 505 -10.10 6.68 1.14
C LEU A 505 -11.55 7.14 1.05
N LEU A 506 -12.27 6.78 0.00
CA LEU A 506 -13.71 7.06 -0.12
C LEU A 506 -14.56 6.26 0.88
N GLU A 507 -14.18 5.01 1.22
CA GLU A 507 -14.80 4.27 2.32
C GLU A 507 -14.59 4.97 3.68
N LEU A 508 -13.41 5.55 3.87
CA LEU A 508 -13.03 6.25 5.11
C LEU A 508 -13.50 7.71 5.16
N GLU A 509 -13.96 8.28 4.03
CA GLU A 509 -14.29 9.70 3.90
C GLU A 509 -15.23 10.21 5.01
N PRO A 510 -16.35 9.56 5.38
CA PRO A 510 -17.22 10.07 6.45
C PRO A 510 -16.49 10.21 7.78
N ARG A 511 -15.56 9.31 8.08
CA ARG A 511 -14.78 9.29 9.34
C ARG A 511 -13.60 10.23 9.31
N LEU A 512 -12.96 10.35 8.14
CA LEU A 512 -11.93 11.36 7.90
C LEU A 512 -12.51 12.78 8.04
N ALA A 513 -13.75 12.99 7.58
CA ALA A 513 -14.47 14.26 7.77
C ALA A 513 -14.72 14.57 9.25
N GLU A 514 -15.07 13.58 10.07
CA GLU A 514 -15.18 13.73 11.53
C GLU A 514 -13.84 14.11 12.20
N CYS A 515 -12.72 13.67 11.61
CA CYS A 515 -11.37 14.00 12.06
C CYS A 515 -10.83 15.31 11.46
N GLY A 516 -11.62 16.02 10.63
CA GLY A 516 -11.25 17.31 10.05
C GLY A 516 -10.57 17.25 8.69
N PHE A 517 -10.57 16.10 8.00
CA PHE A 517 -10.12 15.98 6.63
C PHE A 517 -11.27 16.19 5.65
N GLY A 518 -11.04 16.97 4.59
CA GLY A 518 -11.97 17.12 3.48
C GLY A 518 -11.39 16.48 2.22
N LEU A 519 -12.13 15.59 1.59
CA LEU A 519 -11.76 14.95 0.33
C LEU A 519 -12.81 15.26 -0.74
N ALA A 520 -12.37 15.53 -1.97
CA ALA A 520 -13.23 15.68 -3.12
C ALA A 520 -12.78 14.75 -4.23
N ALA A 521 -13.71 13.95 -4.75
CA ALA A 521 -13.43 13.04 -5.85
C ALA A 521 -13.36 13.82 -7.18
N LEU A 522 -12.27 13.65 -7.90
CA LEU A 522 -12.07 14.14 -9.26
C LEU A 522 -12.22 12.99 -10.27
N SER A 523 -12.01 13.30 -11.55
CA SER A 523 -11.99 12.28 -12.61
C SER A 523 -10.81 11.32 -12.46
N GLY A 524 -10.96 10.07 -12.92
CA GLY A 524 -9.93 9.05 -12.83
C GLY A 524 -9.68 8.58 -11.39
N ASN A 525 -8.42 8.41 -11.01
CA ASN A 525 -7.99 7.92 -9.71
C ASN A 525 -7.55 9.02 -8.73
N THR A 526 -7.77 10.29 -9.08
CA THR A 526 -7.33 11.44 -8.30
C THR A 526 -8.37 11.86 -7.27
N LEU A 527 -7.93 12.16 -6.04
CA LEU A 527 -8.70 12.86 -5.01
C LEU A 527 -8.05 14.21 -4.72
N ALA A 528 -8.87 15.24 -4.50
CA ALA A 528 -8.40 16.54 -4.03
C ALA A 528 -8.56 16.61 -2.50
N LEU A 529 -7.50 17.00 -1.79
CA LEU A 529 -7.53 17.25 -0.34
C LEU A 529 -7.96 18.70 -0.10
N THR A 530 -9.23 18.91 0.28
CA THR A 530 -9.84 20.24 0.41
C THR A 530 -9.71 20.84 1.80
N ALA A 531 -9.55 20.00 2.83
CA ALA A 531 -9.39 20.45 4.21
C ALA A 531 -8.52 19.49 5.00
N VAL A 532 -7.83 20.03 6.00
CA VAL A 532 -6.97 19.25 6.91
C VAL A 532 -7.24 19.67 8.37
N PRO A 533 -6.98 18.78 9.35
CA PRO A 533 -6.96 19.18 10.76
C PRO A 533 -5.95 20.32 10.96
N ALA A 534 -6.36 21.39 11.66
CA ALA A 534 -5.50 22.58 11.85
C ALA A 534 -4.18 22.29 12.60
N VAL A 535 -4.10 21.15 13.27
CA VAL A 535 -2.92 20.68 14.01
C VAL A 535 -1.88 19.98 13.09
N LEU A 536 -2.24 19.66 11.83
CA LEU A 536 -1.36 18.99 10.86
C LEU A 536 -0.83 19.98 9.81
N GLY A 537 0.43 19.80 9.43
CA GLY A 537 0.94 20.37 8.19
C GLY A 537 0.45 19.61 6.96
N LEU A 538 0.47 20.27 5.79
CA LEU A 538 -0.01 19.67 4.54
C LEU A 538 0.70 18.37 4.18
N ALA A 539 2.04 18.36 4.20
CA ALA A 539 2.85 17.19 3.87
C ALA A 539 2.57 15.99 4.80
N GLU A 540 2.20 16.26 6.05
CA GLU A 540 1.86 15.24 7.03
C GLU A 540 0.48 14.66 6.80
N ALA A 541 -0.46 15.51 6.44
CA ALA A 541 -1.80 15.12 6.08
C ALA A 541 -1.77 14.19 4.84
N GLU A 542 -0.99 14.54 3.81
CA GLU A 542 -0.78 13.73 2.63
C GLU A 542 -0.12 12.37 2.95
N ALA A 543 0.93 12.38 3.78
CA ALA A 543 1.61 11.15 4.20
C ALA A 543 0.69 10.22 5.01
N LEU A 544 -0.12 10.78 5.91
CA LEU A 544 -1.09 10.03 6.71
C LEU A 544 -2.17 9.41 5.81
N LEU A 545 -2.75 10.19 4.89
CA LEU A 545 -3.76 9.69 3.96
C LEU A 545 -3.19 8.61 3.04
N SER A 546 -1.97 8.77 2.52
CA SER A 546 -1.30 7.74 1.72
C SER A 546 -1.08 6.44 2.51
N ARG A 547 -0.72 6.54 3.78
CA ARG A 547 -0.59 5.37 4.66
C ARG A 547 -1.95 4.69 4.89
N LEU A 548 -2.99 5.44 5.25
CA LEU A 548 -4.35 4.92 5.46
C LEU A 548 -4.93 4.28 4.18
N ALA A 549 -4.58 4.83 3.02
CA ALA A 549 -4.98 4.29 1.73
C ALA A 549 -4.34 2.92 1.44
N SER A 550 -3.07 2.74 1.82
CA SER A 550 -2.26 1.56 1.53
C SER A 550 -2.32 0.48 2.61
N GLU A 551 -2.71 0.80 3.85
CA GLU A 551 -2.84 -0.19 4.92
C GLU A 551 -3.94 -1.22 4.59
N ALA A 552 -3.54 -2.48 4.49
CA ALA A 552 -4.50 -3.59 4.36
C ALA A 552 -5.29 -3.70 5.67
N ALA A 553 -6.57 -3.32 5.64
CA ALA A 553 -7.44 -3.52 6.80
C ALA A 553 -7.73 -5.02 6.96
N GLU A 554 -6.96 -5.71 7.78
CA GLU A 554 -7.29 -7.06 8.27
C GLU A 554 -8.40 -7.02 9.35
N GLY A 555 -8.84 -5.85 9.77
CA GLY A 555 -9.84 -5.65 10.81
C GLY A 555 -11.26 -5.44 10.29
N ASP A 556 -12.20 -5.83 11.09
CA ASP A 556 -13.64 -5.58 10.93
C ASP A 556 -13.90 -4.08 10.73
N SER A 557 -14.89 -3.74 9.89
CA SER A 557 -15.37 -2.36 9.64
C SER A 557 -16.05 -1.72 10.88
N GLY A 558 -15.60 -2.12 12.08
CA GLY A 558 -15.91 -1.51 13.35
C GLY A 558 -15.43 -0.04 13.42
N ASP A 559 -15.57 0.57 14.56
CA ASP A 559 -15.21 1.98 14.78
C ASP A 559 -13.77 2.31 14.38
N LEU A 560 -13.58 2.83 13.14
CA LEU A 560 -12.28 3.27 12.61
C LEU A 560 -11.90 4.69 13.04
N ARG A 561 -12.79 5.42 13.72
CA ARG A 561 -12.50 6.76 14.24
C ARG A 561 -11.33 6.71 15.22
N GLY A 562 -11.38 5.75 16.15
CA GLY A 562 -10.29 5.52 17.10
C GLY A 562 -8.94 5.31 16.40
N PRO A 563 -8.80 4.33 15.51
CA PRO A 563 -7.56 4.11 14.77
C PRO A 563 -7.06 5.30 13.95
N ILE A 564 -7.96 6.11 13.34
CA ILE A 564 -7.56 7.32 12.61
C ILE A 564 -7.02 8.38 13.55
N LEU A 565 -7.71 8.62 14.68
CA LEU A 565 -7.27 9.56 15.70
C LEU A 565 -5.97 9.10 16.38
N ASP A 566 -5.80 7.80 16.58
CA ASP A 566 -4.57 7.22 17.12
C ASP A 566 -3.40 7.39 16.15
N ALA A 567 -3.61 7.17 14.84
CA ALA A 567 -2.60 7.41 13.80
C ALA A 567 -2.24 8.90 13.69
N LEU A 568 -3.23 9.79 13.83
CA LEU A 568 -3.03 11.23 13.88
C LEU A 568 -2.21 11.64 15.10
N ALA A 569 -2.57 11.14 16.30
CA ALA A 569 -1.84 11.39 17.54
C ALA A 569 -0.39 10.91 17.46
N ALA A 570 -0.14 9.73 16.88
CA ALA A 570 1.20 9.17 16.70
C ALA A 570 2.05 10.04 15.76
N SER A 571 1.49 10.48 14.64
CA SER A 571 2.18 11.36 13.69
C SER A 571 2.59 12.70 14.31
N LEU A 572 1.70 13.32 15.10
CA LEU A 572 1.97 14.57 15.80
C LEU A 572 2.98 14.39 16.93
N ALA A 573 2.89 13.30 17.70
CA ALA A 573 3.80 13.00 18.80
C ALA A 573 5.24 12.84 18.33
N CYS A 574 5.44 12.08 17.25
CA CYS A 574 6.76 11.84 16.66
C CYS A 574 7.49 13.14 16.26
N LYS A 575 6.74 14.16 15.78
CA LYS A 575 7.32 15.47 15.40
C LYS A 575 7.62 16.37 16.57
N ALA A 576 6.75 16.37 17.58
CA ALA A 576 6.88 17.22 18.75
C ALA A 576 7.84 16.67 19.80
N ALA A 577 8.27 15.40 19.65
CA ALA A 577 9.18 14.76 20.59
C ALA A 577 10.57 15.43 20.61
N VAL A 578 11.20 15.42 21.77
CA VAL A 578 12.59 15.88 21.97
C VAL A 578 13.51 15.14 21.00
N LYS A 579 14.32 15.87 20.25
CA LYS A 579 15.24 15.24 19.28
C LYS A 579 16.29 14.39 19.96
N MET A 580 16.76 13.33 19.28
CA MET A 580 17.92 12.56 19.73
C MET A 580 19.14 13.47 19.92
N HIS A 581 19.99 13.16 20.91
CA HIS A 581 21.17 13.92 21.30
C HIS A 581 20.89 15.31 21.93
N HIS A 582 19.66 15.55 22.37
CA HIS A 582 19.34 16.78 23.10
C HIS A 582 19.71 16.63 24.59
N PRO A 583 20.60 17.47 25.15
CA PRO A 583 20.92 17.42 26.58
C PRO A 583 19.71 17.92 27.40
N LEU A 584 19.31 17.12 28.39
CA LEU A 584 18.26 17.47 29.34
C LEU A 584 18.87 17.84 30.69
N ALA A 585 18.33 18.85 31.35
CA ALA A 585 18.67 19.16 32.72
C ALA A 585 18.13 18.06 33.68
N PRO A 586 18.75 17.85 34.86
CA PRO A 586 18.30 16.81 35.79
C PRO A 586 16.82 16.88 36.14
N LEU A 587 16.26 18.07 36.36
CA LEU A 587 14.84 18.27 36.64
C LEU A 587 13.95 17.92 35.43
N GLU A 588 14.42 18.13 34.20
CA GLU A 588 13.69 17.75 32.99
C GLU A 588 13.67 16.22 32.83
N MET A 589 14.79 15.54 33.12
CA MET A 589 14.87 14.09 33.10
C MET A 589 13.94 13.46 34.15
N GLU A 590 13.94 13.99 35.38
CA GLU A 590 13.06 13.53 36.45
C GLU A 590 11.58 13.72 36.09
N ALA A 591 11.21 14.86 35.51
CA ALA A 591 9.85 15.14 35.06
C ALA A 591 9.43 14.21 33.92
N LEU A 592 10.30 13.99 32.93
CA LEU A 592 10.04 13.10 31.80
C LEU A 592 9.81 11.65 32.28
N VAL A 593 10.64 11.18 33.20
CA VAL A 593 10.52 9.84 33.78
C VAL A 593 9.23 9.69 34.59
N ALA A 594 8.88 10.69 35.40
CA ALA A 594 7.65 10.70 36.18
C ALA A 594 6.40 10.68 35.30
N GLU A 595 6.38 11.47 34.23
CA GLU A 595 5.29 11.49 33.26
C GLU A 595 5.19 10.17 32.46
N LEU A 596 6.34 9.57 32.09
CA LEU A 596 6.37 8.27 31.41
C LEU A 596 5.73 7.17 32.28
N PHE A 597 6.13 7.06 33.53
CA PHE A 597 5.56 6.05 34.43
C PHE A 597 4.11 6.33 34.88
N ALA A 598 3.62 7.54 34.63
CA ALA A 598 2.21 7.88 34.77
C ALA A 598 1.37 7.57 33.50
N ALA A 599 2.01 7.24 32.38
CA ALA A 599 1.35 6.86 31.14
C ALA A 599 0.66 5.49 31.24
N GLU A 600 -0.34 5.24 30.37
CA GLU A 600 -1.08 3.97 30.32
C GLU A 600 -0.17 2.79 29.92
N GLN A 601 0.80 3.04 29.02
CA GLN A 601 1.73 2.03 28.52
C GLN A 601 3.19 2.55 28.53
N PRO A 602 3.86 2.59 29.68
CA PRO A 602 5.19 3.23 29.80
C PRO A 602 6.34 2.45 29.15
N TYR A 603 6.13 1.19 28.75
CA TYR A 603 7.21 0.31 28.31
C TYR A 603 7.35 0.20 26.79
N ALA A 604 6.35 0.60 26.02
CA ALA A 604 6.36 0.53 24.55
C ALA A 604 5.80 1.81 23.92
N CYS A 605 6.42 2.26 22.83
CA CYS A 605 5.90 3.38 22.03
C CYS A 605 4.67 2.95 21.20
N PRO A 606 3.93 3.89 20.58
CA PRO A 606 2.81 3.56 19.69
C PRO A 606 3.18 2.60 18.54
N HIS A 607 4.44 2.58 18.14
CA HIS A 607 5.00 1.74 17.07
C HIS A 607 5.57 0.39 17.57
N GLY A 608 5.42 0.09 18.88
CA GLY A 608 5.88 -1.19 19.47
C GLY A 608 7.37 -1.24 19.85
N ARG A 609 8.11 -0.12 19.78
CA ARG A 609 9.51 -0.09 20.23
C ARG A 609 9.57 -0.08 21.76
N PRO A 610 10.55 -0.77 22.38
CA PRO A 610 10.76 -0.68 23.81
C PRO A 610 11.26 0.72 24.18
N ILE A 611 10.64 1.31 25.22
CA ILE A 611 11.05 2.60 25.79
C ILE A 611 12.07 2.38 26.89
N VAL A 612 11.87 1.36 27.68
CA VAL A 612 12.64 1.05 28.89
C VAL A 612 13.34 -0.30 28.73
N LEU A 613 14.64 -0.30 28.90
CA LEU A 613 15.44 -1.53 29.05
C LEU A 613 15.86 -1.67 30.50
N GLN A 614 15.59 -2.81 31.11
CA GLN A 614 16.00 -3.14 32.47
C GLN A 614 17.15 -4.15 32.43
N MET A 615 18.21 -3.89 33.18
CA MET A 615 19.27 -4.84 33.52
C MET A 615 19.15 -5.15 34.99
N THR A 616 18.73 -6.38 35.31
CA THR A 616 18.57 -6.78 36.71
C THR A 616 19.90 -6.88 37.41
N ASP A 617 19.93 -6.77 38.75
CA ASP A 617 21.14 -6.94 39.55
C ASP A 617 21.77 -8.31 39.30
N VAL A 618 20.96 -9.36 39.13
CA VAL A 618 21.40 -10.70 38.78
C VAL A 618 22.09 -10.75 37.42
N ASP A 619 21.58 -10.04 36.43
CA ASP A 619 22.18 -9.97 35.09
C ASP A 619 23.52 -9.23 35.13
N LEU A 620 23.60 -8.17 35.93
CA LEU A 620 24.84 -7.43 36.15
C LEU A 620 25.88 -8.30 36.86
N GLU A 621 25.52 -8.96 37.98
CA GLU A 621 26.42 -9.86 38.72
C GLU A 621 26.93 -11.00 37.84
N ARG A 622 26.05 -11.63 37.05
CA ARG A 622 26.42 -12.70 36.10
C ARG A 622 27.43 -12.23 35.07
N ARG A 623 27.21 -11.04 34.49
CA ARG A 623 28.11 -10.47 33.47
C ARG A 623 29.49 -10.11 34.03
N PHE A 624 29.57 -9.76 35.31
CA PHE A 624 30.82 -9.50 36.01
C PHE A 624 31.44 -10.75 36.66
N GLY A 625 30.85 -11.93 36.41
CA GLY A 625 31.39 -13.20 36.95
C GLY A 625 31.28 -13.31 38.47
N ARG A 626 30.35 -12.60 39.11
CA ARG A 626 30.15 -12.62 40.55
C ARG A 626 29.16 -13.69 41.03
N ARG A 627 28.51 -14.35 40.11
CA ARG A 627 27.63 -15.53 40.28
C ARG A 627 27.73 -16.48 39.10
#